data_5cdad0c913fa28245af3f10f7c15e533
#
_entry.id   5cdad0c913fa28245af3f10f7c15e533
#
_cell.length_a   1.000
_cell.length_b   1.000
_cell.length_c   1.000
_cell.angle_alpha   90.00
_cell.angle_beta   90.00
_cell.angle_gamma   90.00
#
_symmetry.space_group_name_H-M   'P 1'
#
loop_
_entity.id
_entity.type
_entity.pdbx_description
1 polymer ?
#
loop_
_entity_poly.entity_id
_entity_poly.type
_entity_poly.pdbx_seq_one_letter_code
_entity_poly.pdbx_strand_id
1 'polypeptide(L)'
;MRLAVLGAGAVGRSVAELAGEYGHEVTALADSSSAVVDPAGVDADAALARKDAGDALGDAEPDEALAAEYDALVEATPTTLGDAEPGFSHLRAALERDRHVVLANKGPVAERYADVRELEADSAGDVYFEATVGGAIPVCATVDDLGAKHVSAVRGVLNGTANFVLSRMAAEGLDYDHVLAEAQDLGVAEADPSFDAEGTDAALKCVIVANVLREADCDSLAELRDAAVTLADAEVEGIEHIPGSALDLAAEDGRTVRLVGEATRDRVSVGPRLVPEHGTLAVTGTRNIVEIDHEYAGGLAISGRGAGGEETASAVLADVARLE
;
A
#
# COMPACT_ATOMS: atom_id res chain seq x y z
N MET A 1 12.90 18.01 -5.45
CA MET A 1 11.71 18.63 -4.82
C MET A 1 11.90 18.75 -3.31
N ARG A 2 11.19 19.67 -2.67
CA ARG A 2 11.08 19.80 -1.21
C ARG A 2 9.89 18.98 -0.73
N LEU A 3 10.10 18.17 0.30
CA LEU A 3 9.10 17.22 0.80
C LEU A 3 8.68 17.58 2.23
N ALA A 4 7.38 17.51 2.50
CA ALA A 4 6.86 17.37 3.85
C ALA A 4 6.45 15.91 4.07
N VAL A 5 6.91 15.27 5.14
CA VAL A 5 6.62 13.87 5.46
C VAL A 5 5.76 13.81 6.72
N LEU A 6 4.53 13.34 6.58
CA LEU A 6 3.62 13.12 7.70
C LEU A 6 3.55 11.63 8.04
N GLY A 7 3.93 11.30 9.25
CA GLY A 7 4.08 9.94 9.76
C GLY A 7 5.57 9.53 9.85
N ALA A 8 6.14 9.55 11.04
CA ALA A 8 7.51 9.12 11.31
C ALA A 8 7.57 7.65 11.81
N GLY A 9 6.74 6.77 11.20
CA GLY A 9 6.79 5.32 11.33
C GLY A 9 7.82 4.71 10.37
N ALA A 10 7.77 3.39 10.14
CA ALA A 10 8.75 2.68 9.31
C ALA A 10 8.90 3.30 7.90
N VAL A 11 7.80 3.59 7.22
CA VAL A 11 7.82 4.15 5.86
C VAL A 11 8.31 5.60 5.85
N GLY A 12 7.70 6.48 6.63
CA GLY A 12 8.06 7.90 6.62
C GLY A 12 9.49 8.15 7.12
N ARG A 13 9.99 7.34 8.07
CA ARG A 13 11.39 7.31 8.48
C ARG A 13 12.29 7.01 7.27
N SER A 14 12.03 5.90 6.57
CA SER A 14 12.84 5.51 5.41
C SER A 14 12.75 6.52 4.27
N VAL A 15 11.60 7.17 4.05
CA VAL A 15 11.49 8.28 3.09
C VAL A 15 12.40 9.43 3.50
N ALA A 16 12.37 9.84 4.78
CA ALA A 16 13.19 10.95 5.26
C ALA A 16 14.71 10.65 5.18
N GLU A 17 15.12 9.42 5.47
CA GLU A 17 16.52 8.96 5.38
C GLU A 17 17.00 8.85 3.91
N LEU A 18 16.14 8.41 3.00
CA LEU A 18 16.51 8.13 1.60
C LEU A 18 16.30 9.31 0.64
N ALA A 19 15.52 10.32 1.02
CA ALA A 19 15.15 11.43 0.13
C ALA A 19 16.36 12.09 -0.54
N GLY A 20 17.45 12.31 0.22
CA GLY A 20 18.69 12.88 -0.28
C GLY A 20 19.35 12.07 -1.38
N GLU A 21 19.31 10.74 -1.30
CA GLU A 21 19.85 9.82 -2.33
C GLU A 21 19.08 9.93 -3.66
N TYR A 22 17.80 10.32 -3.60
CA TYR A 22 16.96 10.55 -4.76
C TYR A 22 16.97 12.02 -5.26
N GLY A 23 17.76 12.89 -4.61
CA GLY A 23 17.88 14.31 -5.01
C GLY A 23 16.76 15.20 -4.46
N HIS A 24 16.05 14.77 -3.43
CA HIS A 24 14.99 15.51 -2.77
C HIS A 24 15.43 16.01 -1.40
N GLU A 25 14.76 17.04 -0.87
CA GLU A 25 15.05 17.65 0.42
C GLU A 25 13.81 17.58 1.33
N VAL A 26 13.94 17.02 2.52
CA VAL A 26 12.86 17.02 3.51
C VAL A 26 12.88 18.35 4.25
N THR A 27 11.84 19.16 4.11
CA THR A 27 11.70 20.47 4.79
C THR A 27 10.77 20.42 5.99
N ALA A 28 9.98 19.34 6.13
CA ALA A 28 9.16 19.09 7.31
C ALA A 28 9.01 17.58 7.56
N LEU A 29 9.10 17.17 8.82
CA LEU A 29 8.84 15.80 9.26
C LEU A 29 8.01 15.84 10.53
N ALA A 30 6.88 15.12 10.55
CA ALA A 30 5.97 15.08 11.69
C ALA A 30 5.54 13.66 12.07
N ASP A 31 5.26 13.48 13.34
CA ASP A 31 4.44 12.38 13.85
C ASP A 31 3.14 12.92 14.46
N SER A 32 2.40 12.07 15.17
CA SER A 32 1.11 12.45 15.77
C SER A 32 1.22 13.46 16.92
N SER A 33 2.41 13.78 17.38
CA SER A 33 2.64 14.56 18.60
C SER A 33 3.58 15.74 18.44
N SER A 34 4.42 15.73 17.41
CA SER A 34 5.45 16.76 17.22
C SER A 34 5.95 16.81 15.78
N ALA A 35 6.58 17.91 15.42
CA ALA A 35 7.19 18.09 14.11
C ALA A 35 8.54 18.81 14.20
N VAL A 36 9.33 18.66 13.15
CA VAL A 36 10.49 19.50 12.85
C VAL A 36 10.26 20.14 11.47
N VAL A 37 10.48 21.44 11.38
CA VAL A 37 10.32 22.22 10.15
C VAL A 37 11.57 23.08 9.97
N ASP A 38 12.22 22.90 8.82
CA ASP A 38 13.34 23.75 8.40
C ASP A 38 13.28 23.95 6.87
N PRO A 39 13.01 25.18 6.40
CA PRO A 39 12.96 25.46 4.97
C PRO A 39 14.29 25.24 4.23
N ALA A 40 15.41 25.13 4.96
CA ALA A 40 16.73 24.85 4.43
C ALA A 40 17.11 23.37 4.45
N GLY A 41 16.16 22.50 4.81
CA GLY A 41 16.35 21.05 4.95
C GLY A 41 16.47 20.59 6.40
N VAL A 42 15.62 19.64 6.76
CA VAL A 42 15.59 19.01 8.09
C VAL A 42 16.75 18.01 8.20
N ASP A 43 17.46 18.05 9.33
CA ASP A 43 18.35 16.96 9.73
C ASP A 43 17.49 15.77 10.21
N ALA A 44 17.11 14.92 9.25
CA ALA A 44 16.23 13.77 9.50
C ALA A 44 16.85 12.79 10.51
N ASP A 45 18.17 12.53 10.41
CA ASP A 45 18.89 11.62 11.31
C ASP A 45 18.82 12.12 12.75
N ALA A 46 19.07 13.42 12.97
CA ALA A 46 18.99 14.03 14.30
C ALA A 46 17.56 14.00 14.87
N ALA A 47 16.54 14.31 14.05
CA ALA A 47 15.14 14.28 14.46
C ALA A 47 14.69 12.86 14.84
N LEU A 48 15.02 11.87 14.02
CA LEU A 48 14.69 10.47 14.25
C LEU A 48 15.42 9.89 15.46
N ALA A 49 16.69 10.28 15.68
CA ALA A 49 17.43 9.87 16.87
C ALA A 49 16.81 10.42 18.17
N ARG A 50 16.25 11.65 18.16
CA ARG A 50 15.47 12.19 19.29
C ARG A 50 14.25 11.32 19.58
N LYS A 51 13.48 10.96 18.54
CA LYS A 51 12.32 10.09 18.67
C LYS A 51 12.70 8.72 19.25
N ASP A 52 13.78 8.13 18.80
CA ASP A 52 14.26 6.82 19.29
C ASP A 52 14.71 6.89 20.76
N ALA A 53 15.15 8.08 21.22
CA ALA A 53 15.45 8.34 22.64
C ALA A 53 14.17 8.57 23.49
N GLY A 54 12.98 8.59 22.88
CA GLY A 54 11.72 8.85 23.55
C GLY A 54 11.36 10.35 23.68
N ASP A 55 12.10 11.22 22.99
CA ASP A 55 11.82 12.64 22.93
C ASP A 55 10.93 13.02 21.73
N ALA A 56 10.48 14.26 21.67
CA ALA A 56 9.78 14.81 20.51
C ALA A 56 10.70 14.89 19.28
N LEU A 57 10.17 14.69 18.06
CA LEU A 57 10.90 14.85 16.81
C LEU A 57 11.56 16.24 16.71
N GLY A 58 10.77 17.26 17.03
CA GLY A 58 11.16 18.66 17.02
C GLY A 58 10.31 19.47 17.99
N ASP A 59 10.39 20.78 17.87
CA ASP A 59 9.71 21.70 18.77
C ASP A 59 8.46 22.33 18.14
N ALA A 60 8.10 21.94 16.88
CA ALA A 60 6.92 22.37 16.16
C ALA A 60 5.73 21.42 16.38
N GLU A 61 4.52 21.92 16.17
CA GLU A 61 3.31 21.12 16.16
C GLU A 61 3.11 20.43 14.79
N PRO A 62 2.42 19.28 14.73
CA PRO A 62 2.17 18.56 13.46
C PRO A 62 1.54 19.43 12.38
N ASP A 63 0.61 20.31 12.73
CA ASP A 63 -0.05 21.23 11.79
C ASP A 63 0.91 22.24 11.15
N GLU A 64 2.02 22.57 11.83
CA GLU A 64 3.04 23.45 11.28
C GLU A 64 3.82 22.75 10.14
N ALA A 65 4.02 21.43 10.21
CA ALA A 65 4.62 20.67 9.13
C ALA A 65 3.69 20.63 7.89
N LEU A 66 2.39 20.45 8.10
CA LEU A 66 1.40 20.48 7.02
C LEU A 66 1.30 21.88 6.38
N ALA A 67 1.48 22.93 7.16
CA ALA A 67 1.45 24.32 6.71
C ALA A 67 2.79 24.82 6.14
N ALA A 68 3.88 24.05 6.25
CA ALA A 68 5.22 24.43 5.81
C ALA A 68 5.31 24.66 4.29
N GLU A 69 6.43 25.20 3.83
CA GLU A 69 6.73 25.34 2.40
C GLU A 69 7.38 24.07 1.86
N TYR A 70 6.64 23.34 1.04
CA TYR A 70 7.08 22.13 0.34
C TYR A 70 6.48 22.07 -1.07
N ASP A 71 6.97 21.20 -1.91
CA ASP A 71 6.47 20.97 -3.26
C ASP A 71 5.53 19.75 -3.27
N ALA A 72 5.87 18.70 -2.50
CA ALA A 72 5.05 17.50 -2.36
C ALA A 72 4.89 17.08 -0.89
N LEU A 73 3.68 16.64 -0.53
CA LEU A 73 3.36 16.00 0.73
C LEU A 73 3.52 14.48 0.59
N VAL A 74 4.28 13.85 1.45
CA VAL A 74 4.29 12.39 1.65
C VAL A 74 3.40 12.05 2.84
N GLU A 75 2.28 11.40 2.58
CA GLU A 75 1.33 10.94 3.60
C GLU A 75 1.63 9.48 3.96
N ALA A 76 2.28 9.27 5.08
CA ALA A 76 2.73 7.98 5.59
C ALA A 76 2.23 7.68 7.01
N THR A 77 1.09 8.29 7.39
CA THR A 77 0.40 7.96 8.65
C THR A 77 -0.25 6.57 8.57
N PRO A 78 -0.60 5.94 9.68
CA PRO A 78 -1.26 4.65 9.68
C PRO A 78 -2.54 4.64 8.84
N THR A 79 -2.78 3.55 8.13
CA THR A 79 -4.02 3.35 7.37
C THR A 79 -5.23 3.32 8.31
N THR A 80 -6.22 4.15 8.03
CA THR A 80 -7.51 4.20 8.70
C THR A 80 -8.63 3.94 7.70
N LEU A 81 -9.70 3.30 8.14
CA LEU A 81 -10.85 2.92 7.30
C LEU A 81 -11.98 3.94 7.44
N GLY A 82 -12.98 3.84 6.58
CA GLY A 82 -14.16 4.69 6.58
C GLY A 82 -13.84 6.12 6.14
N ASP A 83 -13.83 7.06 7.05
CA ASP A 83 -13.54 8.48 6.74
C ASP A 83 -12.08 8.72 6.31
N ALA A 84 -11.20 7.73 6.51
CA ALA A 84 -9.77 7.75 6.16
C ALA A 84 -8.99 8.91 6.82
N GLU A 85 -9.39 9.32 8.00
CA GLU A 85 -8.75 10.40 8.75
C GLU A 85 -7.57 9.90 9.62
N PRO A 86 -6.51 10.68 9.81
CA PRO A 86 -6.31 12.06 9.32
C PRO A 86 -5.78 12.16 7.89
N GLY A 87 -5.43 11.05 7.24
CA GLY A 87 -4.76 11.02 5.94
C GLY A 87 -5.53 11.78 4.85
N PHE A 88 -6.87 11.68 4.84
CA PHE A 88 -7.69 12.41 3.86
C PHE A 88 -7.69 13.93 4.12
N SER A 89 -7.70 14.39 5.37
CA SER A 89 -7.58 15.82 5.71
C SER A 89 -6.20 16.37 5.34
N HIS A 90 -5.13 15.60 5.51
CA HIS A 90 -3.78 15.98 5.10
C HIS A 90 -3.68 16.16 3.58
N LEU A 91 -4.18 15.18 2.82
CA LEU A 91 -4.25 15.23 1.37
C LEU A 91 -5.02 16.47 0.91
N ARG A 92 -6.22 16.71 1.46
CA ARG A 92 -7.04 17.87 1.12
C ARG A 92 -6.29 19.17 1.35
N ALA A 93 -5.68 19.34 2.54
CA ALA A 93 -4.97 20.57 2.88
C ALA A 93 -3.76 20.84 1.97
N ALA A 94 -3.10 19.81 1.45
CA ALA A 94 -2.02 19.94 0.49
C ALA A 94 -2.56 20.37 -0.90
N LEU A 95 -3.60 19.68 -1.40
CA LEU A 95 -4.20 19.98 -2.71
C LEU A 95 -4.86 21.36 -2.75
N GLU A 96 -5.51 21.83 -1.66
CA GLU A 96 -6.04 23.19 -1.54
C GLU A 96 -4.96 24.28 -1.65
N ARG A 97 -3.68 23.90 -1.51
CA ARG A 97 -2.50 24.77 -1.67
C ARG A 97 -1.76 24.49 -2.96
N ASP A 98 -2.34 23.79 -3.92
CA ASP A 98 -1.71 23.37 -5.17
C ASP A 98 -0.39 22.60 -4.96
N ARG A 99 -0.34 21.74 -3.93
CA ARG A 99 0.82 20.88 -3.65
C ARG A 99 0.53 19.45 -4.08
N HIS A 100 1.56 18.79 -4.60
CA HIS A 100 1.47 17.37 -4.91
C HIS A 100 1.33 16.52 -3.66
N VAL A 101 0.75 15.34 -3.80
CA VAL A 101 0.58 14.36 -2.71
C VAL A 101 1.03 12.99 -3.15
N VAL A 102 1.87 12.34 -2.35
CA VAL A 102 2.26 10.94 -2.53
C VAL A 102 1.82 10.15 -1.31
N LEU A 103 0.99 9.13 -1.54
CA LEU A 103 0.37 8.34 -0.47
C LEU A 103 1.07 7.00 -0.26
N ALA A 104 1.45 6.72 0.98
CA ALA A 104 1.72 5.37 1.47
C ALA A 104 0.55 4.84 2.33
N ASN A 105 -0.31 5.73 2.83
CA ASN A 105 -1.55 5.43 3.53
C ASN A 105 -2.64 5.02 2.54
N LYS A 106 -3.16 3.80 2.70
CA LYS A 106 -4.17 3.22 1.80
C LYS A 106 -5.56 3.85 1.97
N GLY A 107 -5.88 4.35 3.17
CA GLY A 107 -7.22 4.80 3.52
C GLY A 107 -7.84 5.77 2.52
N PRO A 108 -7.21 6.91 2.20
CA PRO A 108 -7.78 7.89 1.27
C PRO A 108 -8.16 7.31 -0.09
N VAL A 109 -7.28 6.49 -0.69
CA VAL A 109 -7.51 5.93 -2.04
C VAL A 109 -8.31 4.63 -2.06
N ALA A 110 -8.46 3.94 -0.92
CA ALA A 110 -9.33 2.77 -0.82
C ALA A 110 -10.78 3.14 -0.47
N GLU A 111 -10.97 4.13 0.39
CA GLU A 111 -12.29 4.45 0.95
C GLU A 111 -12.92 5.69 0.32
N ARG A 112 -12.11 6.59 -0.25
CA ARG A 112 -12.52 7.91 -0.72
C ARG A 112 -11.99 8.26 -2.11
N TYR A 113 -11.82 7.24 -2.97
CA TYR A 113 -11.15 7.40 -4.27
C TYR A 113 -11.70 8.54 -5.12
N ALA A 114 -13.03 8.59 -5.30
CA ALA A 114 -13.68 9.64 -6.10
C ALA A 114 -13.50 11.04 -5.49
N ASP A 115 -13.51 11.16 -4.16
CA ASP A 115 -13.26 12.44 -3.49
C ASP A 115 -11.79 12.89 -3.66
N VAL A 116 -10.85 11.94 -3.65
CA VAL A 116 -9.42 12.22 -3.93
C VAL A 116 -9.26 12.78 -5.35
N ARG A 117 -9.89 12.13 -6.35
CA ARG A 117 -9.82 12.58 -7.75
C ARG A 117 -10.54 13.91 -7.99
N GLU A 118 -11.61 14.20 -7.24
CA GLU A 118 -12.28 15.50 -7.29
C GLU A 118 -11.38 16.63 -6.75
N LEU A 119 -10.72 16.40 -5.60
CA LEU A 119 -9.78 17.36 -5.02
C LEU A 119 -8.57 17.59 -5.94
N GLU A 120 -8.04 16.54 -6.54
CA GLU A 120 -6.94 16.62 -7.50
C GLU A 120 -7.33 17.43 -8.74
N ALA A 121 -8.53 17.19 -9.29
CA ALA A 121 -9.03 17.93 -10.46
C ALA A 121 -9.22 19.45 -10.21
N ASP A 122 -9.45 19.84 -8.98
CA ASP A 122 -9.59 21.25 -8.54
C ASP A 122 -8.25 21.89 -8.13
N SER A 123 -7.14 21.15 -8.19
CA SER A 123 -5.78 21.56 -7.79
C SER A 123 -4.83 21.58 -8.98
N ALA A 124 -3.71 22.30 -8.84
CA ALA A 124 -2.56 22.16 -9.73
C ALA A 124 -1.58 21.06 -9.24
N GLY A 125 -1.84 20.44 -8.11
CA GLY A 125 -1.06 19.31 -7.58
C GLY A 125 -1.62 17.97 -8.07
N ASP A 126 -0.74 16.98 -8.26
CA ASP A 126 -1.07 15.62 -8.65
C ASP A 126 -1.04 14.70 -7.43
N VAL A 127 -1.77 13.57 -7.50
CA VAL A 127 -1.81 12.55 -6.46
C VAL A 127 -1.26 11.23 -6.99
N TYR A 128 -0.19 10.72 -6.36
CA TYR A 128 0.39 9.42 -6.63
C TYR A 128 0.28 8.49 -5.40
N PHE A 129 0.13 7.19 -5.63
CA PHE A 129 -0.13 6.22 -4.55
C PHE A 129 0.41 4.81 -4.82
N GLU A 130 1.48 4.66 -5.61
CA GLU A 130 2.10 3.36 -5.92
C GLU A 130 2.40 2.55 -4.65
N ALA A 131 2.93 3.23 -3.62
CA ALA A 131 3.30 2.63 -2.35
C ALA A 131 2.14 1.95 -1.60
N THR A 132 0.88 2.27 -1.96
CA THR A 132 -0.31 1.72 -1.29
C THR A 132 -0.66 0.31 -1.73
N VAL A 133 -0.19 -0.15 -2.89
CA VAL A 133 -0.59 -1.45 -3.46
C VAL A 133 0.49 -2.51 -3.31
N GLY A 134 1.66 -2.29 -3.89
CA GLY A 134 2.66 -3.34 -4.07
C GLY A 134 3.95 -3.16 -3.25
N GLY A 135 4.04 -2.18 -2.35
CA GLY A 135 5.32 -1.80 -1.76
C GLY A 135 6.30 -1.43 -2.87
N ALA A 136 7.40 -2.18 -3.02
CA ALA A 136 8.36 -1.95 -4.09
C ALA A 136 7.92 -2.46 -5.48
N ILE A 137 6.78 -3.17 -5.58
CA ILE A 137 6.27 -3.71 -6.86
C ILE A 137 5.46 -2.62 -7.56
N PRO A 138 5.85 -2.14 -8.77
CA PRO A 138 5.16 -1.06 -9.48
C PRO A 138 3.87 -1.56 -10.14
N VAL A 139 2.77 -1.61 -9.40
CA VAL A 139 1.48 -2.13 -9.86
C VAL A 139 0.69 -1.07 -10.61
N CYS A 140 0.41 0.07 -9.96
CA CYS A 140 -0.37 1.15 -10.54
C CYS A 140 0.34 1.74 -11.76
N ALA A 141 1.64 2.01 -11.65
CA ALA A 141 2.46 2.49 -12.75
C ALA A 141 2.47 1.54 -13.95
N THR A 142 2.57 0.22 -13.71
CA THR A 142 2.51 -0.76 -14.80
C THR A 142 1.14 -0.79 -15.46
N VAL A 143 0.06 -0.71 -14.68
CA VAL A 143 -1.31 -0.63 -15.20
C VAL A 143 -1.48 0.60 -16.08
N ASP A 144 -0.97 1.77 -15.64
CA ASP A 144 -1.04 3.02 -16.40
C ASP A 144 -0.20 2.95 -17.69
N ASP A 145 1.04 2.45 -17.61
CA ASP A 145 1.95 2.31 -18.75
C ASP A 145 1.40 1.35 -19.82
N LEU A 146 0.67 0.31 -19.41
CA LEU A 146 0.01 -0.63 -20.31
C LEU A 146 -1.31 -0.06 -20.88
N GLY A 147 -1.84 1.00 -20.29
CA GLY A 147 -3.15 1.55 -20.57
C GLY A 147 -4.25 0.79 -19.82
N ALA A 148 -4.63 1.29 -18.66
CA ALA A 148 -5.57 0.66 -17.73
C ALA A 148 -6.86 0.15 -18.40
N LYS A 149 -7.33 0.83 -19.45
CA LYS A 149 -8.51 0.43 -20.24
C LYS A 149 -8.41 -0.98 -20.86
N HIS A 150 -7.19 -1.43 -21.15
CA HIS A 150 -6.91 -2.74 -21.76
C HIS A 150 -6.50 -3.82 -20.73
N VAL A 151 -6.43 -3.46 -19.47
CA VAL A 151 -6.20 -4.43 -18.37
C VAL A 151 -7.56 -4.99 -17.95
N SER A 152 -7.73 -6.30 -18.07
CA SER A 152 -8.98 -6.98 -17.73
C SER A 152 -9.06 -7.42 -16.27
N ALA A 153 -7.91 -7.80 -15.68
CA ALA A 153 -7.82 -8.22 -14.31
C ALA A 153 -6.39 -8.01 -13.76
N VAL A 154 -6.33 -7.76 -12.47
CA VAL A 154 -5.08 -7.82 -11.69
C VAL A 154 -5.30 -8.82 -10.57
N ARG A 155 -4.43 -9.84 -10.47
CA ARG A 155 -4.46 -10.86 -9.42
C ARG A 155 -3.14 -10.89 -8.70
N GLY A 156 -3.14 -11.29 -7.43
CA GLY A 156 -1.86 -11.40 -6.76
C GLY A 156 -1.92 -12.00 -5.37
N VAL A 157 -0.75 -12.42 -4.91
CA VAL A 157 -0.47 -12.66 -3.49
C VAL A 157 0.08 -11.35 -2.94
N LEU A 158 -0.78 -10.58 -2.28
CA LEU A 158 -0.55 -9.17 -1.95
C LEU A 158 -0.24 -8.93 -0.47
N ASN A 159 -0.30 -9.98 0.36
CA ASN A 159 0.00 -9.90 1.77
C ASN A 159 1.11 -10.90 2.15
N GLY A 160 2.23 -10.38 2.65
CA GLY A 160 3.41 -11.19 2.97
C GLY A 160 3.22 -12.06 4.21
N THR A 161 2.53 -11.56 5.23
CA THR A 161 2.25 -12.29 6.48
C THR A 161 1.38 -13.51 6.22
N ALA A 162 0.24 -13.32 5.56
CA ALA A 162 -0.66 -14.42 5.19
C ALA A 162 0.04 -15.45 4.28
N ASN A 163 0.86 -14.98 3.32
CA ASN A 163 1.62 -15.87 2.45
C ASN A 163 2.69 -16.66 3.23
N PHE A 164 3.37 -16.06 4.19
CA PHE A 164 4.31 -16.75 5.06
C PHE A 164 3.61 -17.85 5.84
N VAL A 165 2.49 -17.54 6.50
CA VAL A 165 1.71 -18.49 7.29
C VAL A 165 1.28 -19.69 6.43
N LEU A 166 0.61 -19.45 5.30
CA LEU A 166 0.16 -20.54 4.42
C LEU A 166 1.32 -21.38 3.86
N SER A 167 2.45 -20.73 3.54
CA SER A 167 3.62 -21.44 3.02
C SER A 167 4.24 -22.36 4.05
N ARG A 168 4.31 -21.95 5.32
CA ARG A 168 4.86 -22.74 6.43
C ARG A 168 3.91 -23.87 6.82
N MET A 169 2.61 -23.59 6.91
CA MET A 169 1.59 -24.62 7.15
C MET A 169 1.70 -25.74 6.10
N ALA A 170 1.79 -25.39 4.82
CA ALA A 170 1.90 -26.35 3.73
C ALA A 170 3.23 -27.12 3.72
N ALA A 171 4.35 -26.49 4.06
CA ALA A 171 5.68 -27.10 4.02
C ALA A 171 5.94 -28.04 5.19
N GLU A 172 5.39 -27.76 6.36
CA GLU A 172 5.71 -28.44 7.62
C GLU A 172 4.54 -29.23 8.22
N GLY A 173 3.34 -29.12 7.64
CA GLY A 173 2.14 -29.78 8.15
C GLY A 173 1.68 -29.23 9.50
N LEU A 174 2.02 -27.98 9.81
CA LEU A 174 1.66 -27.31 11.05
C LEU A 174 0.29 -26.64 10.95
N ASP A 175 -0.38 -26.46 12.07
CA ASP A 175 -1.63 -25.70 12.13
C ASP A 175 -1.39 -24.18 12.14
N TYR A 176 -2.46 -23.42 11.90
CA TYR A 176 -2.44 -21.96 11.82
C TYR A 176 -1.87 -21.31 13.08
N ASP A 177 -2.36 -21.69 14.27
CA ASP A 177 -1.97 -21.05 15.54
C ASP A 177 -0.48 -21.22 15.82
N HIS A 178 0.07 -22.40 15.50
CA HIS A 178 1.48 -22.68 15.69
C HIS A 178 2.37 -21.80 14.78
N VAL A 179 2.00 -21.74 13.50
CA VAL A 179 2.76 -20.97 12.51
C VAL A 179 2.62 -19.46 12.74
N LEU A 180 1.45 -19.01 13.19
CA LEU A 180 1.24 -17.60 13.54
C LEU A 180 2.13 -17.19 14.71
N ALA A 181 2.22 -18.01 15.77
CA ALA A 181 3.13 -17.74 16.90
C ALA A 181 4.59 -17.64 16.43
N GLU A 182 5.03 -18.53 15.53
CA GLU A 182 6.37 -18.45 14.93
C GLU A 182 6.55 -17.17 14.11
N ALA A 183 5.55 -16.76 13.31
CA ALA A 183 5.59 -15.55 12.53
C ALA A 183 5.73 -14.28 13.40
N GLN A 184 5.07 -14.28 14.56
CA GLN A 184 5.17 -13.21 15.56
C GLN A 184 6.56 -13.18 16.21
N ASP A 185 7.10 -14.33 16.60
CA ASP A 185 8.45 -14.44 17.17
C ASP A 185 9.55 -13.98 16.18
N LEU A 186 9.34 -14.20 14.88
CA LEU A 186 10.22 -13.76 13.80
C LEU A 186 10.00 -12.30 13.40
N GLY A 187 9.00 -11.61 13.93
CA GLY A 187 8.64 -10.25 13.55
C GLY A 187 8.03 -10.13 12.16
N VAL A 188 7.53 -11.24 11.59
CA VAL A 188 6.81 -11.28 10.31
C VAL A 188 5.34 -10.89 10.50
N ALA A 189 4.74 -11.30 11.62
CA ALA A 189 3.38 -10.92 12.01
C ALA A 189 3.41 -9.96 13.20
N GLU A 190 2.49 -9.01 13.21
CA GLU A 190 2.25 -8.12 14.35
C GLU A 190 1.56 -8.85 15.51
N ALA A 191 1.50 -8.21 16.68
CA ALA A 191 0.83 -8.76 17.86
C ALA A 191 -0.68 -8.99 17.61
N ASP A 192 -1.32 -8.10 16.84
CA ASP A 192 -2.67 -8.29 16.30
C ASP A 192 -2.55 -8.54 14.78
N PRO A 193 -2.68 -9.79 14.34
CA PRO A 193 -2.53 -10.18 12.94
C PRO A 193 -3.82 -10.04 12.13
N SER A 194 -4.94 -9.61 12.74
CA SER A 194 -6.28 -9.66 12.13
C SER A 194 -6.32 -8.98 10.77
N PHE A 195 -5.68 -7.82 10.65
CA PHE A 195 -5.66 -7.04 9.41
C PHE A 195 -5.06 -7.81 8.21
N ASP A 196 -4.06 -8.65 8.48
CA ASP A 196 -3.40 -9.51 7.50
C ASP A 196 -4.15 -10.85 7.33
N ALA A 197 -4.49 -11.50 8.43
CA ALA A 197 -5.04 -12.85 8.45
C ALA A 197 -6.49 -12.91 7.93
N GLU A 198 -7.30 -11.91 8.23
CA GLU A 198 -8.65 -11.76 7.69
C GLU A 198 -8.67 -11.34 6.22
N GLY A 199 -7.53 -10.93 5.65
CA GLY A 199 -7.39 -10.52 4.25
C GLY A 199 -7.67 -9.04 3.98
N THR A 200 -7.87 -8.23 5.01
CA THR A 200 -8.23 -6.81 4.89
C THR A 200 -7.15 -5.99 4.18
N ASP A 201 -5.86 -6.18 4.50
CA ASP A 201 -4.76 -5.50 3.81
C ASP A 201 -4.75 -5.80 2.30
N ALA A 202 -4.89 -7.08 1.93
CA ALA A 202 -4.96 -7.49 0.54
C ALA A 202 -6.21 -6.94 -0.17
N ALA A 203 -7.34 -6.84 0.53
CA ALA A 203 -8.58 -6.31 -0.01
C ALA A 203 -8.48 -4.81 -0.30
N LEU A 204 -7.88 -4.01 0.59
CA LEU A 204 -7.63 -2.59 0.33
C LEU A 204 -6.79 -2.38 -0.93
N LYS A 205 -5.75 -3.18 -1.12
CA LYS A 205 -4.91 -3.13 -2.33
C LYS A 205 -5.71 -3.45 -3.59
N CYS A 206 -6.57 -4.48 -3.53
CA CYS A 206 -7.46 -4.84 -4.65
C CYS A 206 -8.51 -3.77 -4.93
N VAL A 207 -9.07 -3.13 -3.90
CA VAL A 207 -10.00 -2.00 -4.03
C VAL A 207 -9.35 -0.83 -4.76
N ILE A 208 -8.12 -0.45 -4.36
CA ILE A 208 -7.37 0.63 -5.01
C ILE A 208 -7.17 0.32 -6.50
N VAL A 209 -6.69 -0.88 -6.83
CA VAL A 209 -6.50 -1.30 -8.23
C VAL A 209 -7.81 -1.33 -9.00
N ALA A 210 -8.90 -1.83 -8.40
CA ALA A 210 -10.21 -1.85 -9.06
C ALA A 210 -10.71 -0.44 -9.38
N ASN A 211 -10.46 0.54 -8.50
CA ASN A 211 -10.79 1.94 -8.74
C ASN A 211 -9.98 2.52 -9.90
N VAL A 212 -8.68 2.22 -9.98
CA VAL A 212 -7.84 2.61 -11.14
C VAL A 212 -8.37 2.02 -12.45
N LEU A 213 -8.78 0.74 -12.45
CA LEU A 213 -9.34 0.10 -13.65
C LEU A 213 -10.70 0.70 -14.05
N ARG A 214 -11.54 1.06 -13.09
CA ARG A 214 -12.86 1.66 -13.32
C ARG A 214 -12.76 3.10 -13.78
N GLU A 215 -11.85 3.89 -13.20
CA GLU A 215 -11.56 5.25 -13.63
C GLU A 215 -11.23 5.34 -15.12
N ALA A 216 -10.47 4.37 -15.66
CA ALA A 216 -10.11 4.32 -17.08
C ALA A 216 -11.30 4.19 -18.04
N ASP A 217 -12.47 3.76 -17.55
CA ASP A 217 -13.70 3.64 -18.33
C ASP A 217 -14.68 4.80 -18.09
N CYS A 218 -14.36 5.73 -17.17
CA CYS A 218 -15.23 6.87 -16.85
C CYS A 218 -14.87 8.10 -17.70
N ASP A 219 -15.88 8.76 -18.25
CA ASP A 219 -15.71 9.99 -19.01
C ASP A 219 -15.86 11.26 -18.12
N SER A 220 -16.22 11.08 -16.85
CA SER A 220 -16.43 12.18 -15.89
C SER A 220 -16.24 11.75 -14.44
N LEU A 221 -15.96 12.73 -13.55
CA LEU A 221 -15.91 12.52 -12.10
C LEU A 221 -17.26 12.02 -11.52
N ALA A 222 -18.38 12.40 -12.13
CA ALA A 222 -19.69 11.92 -11.70
C ALA A 222 -19.84 10.41 -11.98
N GLU A 223 -19.40 9.94 -13.15
CA GLU A 223 -19.36 8.51 -13.46
C GLU A 223 -18.39 7.76 -12.55
N LEU A 224 -17.22 8.33 -12.27
CA LEU A 224 -16.25 7.74 -11.34
C LEU A 224 -16.84 7.62 -9.92
N ARG A 225 -17.59 8.62 -9.45
CA ARG A 225 -18.25 8.58 -8.13
C ARG A 225 -19.27 7.46 -8.03
N ASP A 226 -20.00 7.19 -9.10
CA ASP A 226 -20.97 6.09 -9.16
C ASP A 226 -20.29 4.72 -9.34
N ALA A 227 -19.11 4.69 -9.96
CA ALA A 227 -18.36 3.47 -10.25
C ALA A 227 -17.39 3.04 -9.13
N ALA A 228 -16.88 4.01 -8.35
CA ALA A 228 -15.89 3.74 -7.33
C ALA A 228 -16.42 2.80 -6.24
N VAL A 229 -15.53 1.94 -5.74
CA VAL A 229 -15.81 0.96 -4.70
C VAL A 229 -14.94 1.21 -3.48
N THR A 230 -15.39 0.69 -2.35
CA THR A 230 -14.70 0.72 -1.06
C THR A 230 -14.44 -0.70 -0.55
N LEU A 231 -13.80 -0.82 0.62
CA LEU A 231 -13.63 -2.12 1.27
C LEU A 231 -14.96 -2.86 1.51
N ALA A 232 -16.04 -2.12 1.77
CA ALA A 232 -17.36 -2.71 2.00
C ALA A 232 -17.95 -3.45 0.79
N ASP A 233 -17.47 -3.15 -0.42
CA ASP A 233 -17.89 -3.78 -1.68
C ASP A 233 -17.06 -5.02 -2.03
N ALA A 234 -15.98 -5.28 -1.28
CA ALA A 234 -15.09 -6.41 -1.54
C ALA A 234 -15.61 -7.71 -0.89
N GLU A 235 -15.48 -8.82 -1.60
CA GLU A 235 -15.70 -10.15 -1.04
C GLU A 235 -14.40 -10.63 -0.39
N VAL A 236 -14.35 -10.73 0.92
CA VAL A 236 -13.12 -11.03 1.67
C VAL A 236 -13.30 -12.29 2.50
N GLU A 237 -12.36 -13.23 2.36
CA GLU A 237 -12.23 -14.44 3.18
C GLU A 237 -10.78 -14.58 3.65
N GLY A 238 -10.58 -14.68 4.96
CA GLY A 238 -9.28 -14.82 5.60
C GLY A 238 -8.72 -16.24 5.55
N ILE A 239 -7.57 -16.42 6.19
CA ILE A 239 -6.84 -17.71 6.22
C ILE A 239 -6.97 -18.47 7.53
N GLU A 240 -7.55 -17.88 8.57
CA GLU A 240 -7.56 -18.42 9.93
C GLU A 240 -8.25 -19.78 10.08
N HIS A 241 -9.19 -20.09 9.19
CA HIS A 241 -10.00 -21.30 9.26
C HIS A 241 -9.58 -22.39 8.26
N ILE A 242 -8.41 -22.25 7.64
CA ILE A 242 -7.90 -23.26 6.70
C ILE A 242 -7.31 -24.43 7.49
N PRO A 243 -7.92 -25.64 7.44
CA PRO A 243 -7.36 -26.78 8.14
C PRO A 243 -6.12 -27.31 7.39
N GLY A 244 -5.11 -27.80 8.12
CA GLY A 244 -3.91 -28.41 7.55
C GLY A 244 -4.24 -29.53 6.54
N SER A 245 -5.29 -30.33 6.80
CA SER A 245 -5.74 -31.36 5.86
C SER A 245 -6.17 -30.85 4.49
N ALA A 246 -6.62 -29.59 4.38
CA ALA A 246 -6.92 -28.98 3.08
C ALA A 246 -5.64 -28.69 2.30
N LEU A 247 -4.55 -28.33 2.99
CA LEU A 247 -3.24 -28.11 2.38
C LEU A 247 -2.63 -29.43 1.92
N ASP A 248 -2.76 -30.51 2.71
CA ASP A 248 -2.30 -31.85 2.34
C ASP A 248 -3.00 -32.36 1.08
N LEU A 249 -4.34 -32.22 1.01
CA LEU A 249 -5.13 -32.56 -0.17
C LEU A 249 -4.74 -31.74 -1.41
N ALA A 250 -4.45 -30.45 -1.22
CA ALA A 250 -3.99 -29.61 -2.31
C ALA A 250 -2.64 -30.11 -2.85
N ALA A 251 -1.72 -30.49 -1.96
CA ALA A 251 -0.40 -30.99 -2.34
C ALA A 251 -0.47 -32.35 -3.08
N GLU A 252 -1.40 -33.25 -2.70
CA GLU A 252 -1.64 -34.51 -3.43
C GLU A 252 -2.04 -34.27 -4.88
N ASP A 253 -2.74 -33.16 -5.17
CA ASP A 253 -3.15 -32.75 -6.51
C ASP A 253 -2.11 -31.86 -7.23
N GLY A 254 -0.90 -31.67 -6.69
CA GLY A 254 0.15 -30.77 -7.23
C GLY A 254 -0.25 -29.31 -7.15
N ARG A 255 -1.03 -28.93 -6.16
CA ARG A 255 -1.50 -27.57 -5.88
C ARG A 255 -1.07 -27.11 -4.51
N THR A 256 -1.16 -25.82 -4.29
CA THR A 256 -0.99 -25.20 -2.96
C THR A 256 -2.08 -24.16 -2.75
N VAL A 257 -2.29 -23.76 -1.50
CA VAL A 257 -3.24 -22.68 -1.16
C VAL A 257 -2.49 -21.38 -0.98
N ARG A 258 -3.00 -20.31 -1.57
CA ARG A 258 -2.53 -18.94 -1.35
C ARG A 258 -3.71 -18.02 -1.09
N LEU A 259 -3.49 -16.95 -0.30
CA LEU A 259 -4.43 -15.85 -0.20
C LEU A 259 -4.27 -15.00 -1.47
N VAL A 260 -5.22 -15.14 -2.38
CA VAL A 260 -5.18 -14.44 -3.67
C VAL A 260 -6.20 -13.32 -3.68
N GLY A 261 -5.74 -12.11 -3.96
CA GLY A 261 -6.58 -10.97 -4.29
C GLY A 261 -6.82 -10.91 -5.80
N GLU A 262 -8.01 -10.52 -6.20
CA GLU A 262 -8.40 -10.25 -7.57
C GLU A 262 -9.18 -8.95 -7.66
N ALA A 263 -8.71 -8.07 -8.54
CA ALA A 263 -9.35 -6.81 -8.89
C ALA A 263 -9.72 -6.82 -10.38
N THR A 264 -11.00 -6.59 -10.66
CA THR A 264 -11.56 -6.38 -11.99
C THR A 264 -12.47 -5.16 -11.94
N ARG A 265 -13.00 -4.74 -13.09
CA ARG A 265 -14.02 -3.68 -13.13
C ARG A 265 -15.32 -4.05 -12.43
N ASP A 266 -15.64 -5.33 -12.43
CA ASP A 266 -16.94 -5.81 -11.91
C ASP A 266 -16.86 -6.29 -10.47
N ARG A 267 -15.67 -6.74 -10.01
CA ARG A 267 -15.53 -7.46 -8.76
C ARG A 267 -14.20 -7.20 -8.09
N VAL A 268 -14.22 -7.12 -6.76
CA VAL A 268 -13.07 -7.22 -5.88
C VAL A 268 -13.25 -8.42 -4.98
N SER A 269 -12.28 -9.32 -4.96
CA SER A 269 -12.33 -10.47 -4.07
C SER A 269 -10.95 -10.82 -3.52
N VAL A 270 -10.91 -11.25 -2.28
CA VAL A 270 -9.73 -11.81 -1.62
C VAL A 270 -10.13 -13.07 -0.91
N GLY A 271 -9.35 -14.12 -1.08
CA GLY A 271 -9.61 -15.36 -0.35
C GLY A 271 -8.62 -16.47 -0.69
N PRO A 272 -8.67 -17.56 0.08
CA PRO A 272 -7.87 -18.74 -0.20
C PRO A 272 -8.21 -19.33 -1.58
N ARG A 273 -7.19 -19.56 -2.39
CA ARG A 273 -7.33 -20.18 -3.72
C ARG A 273 -6.33 -21.30 -3.91
N LEU A 274 -6.79 -22.36 -4.56
CA LEU A 274 -5.94 -23.45 -5.04
C LEU A 274 -5.18 -22.98 -6.28
N VAL A 275 -3.87 -22.85 -6.18
CA VAL A 275 -2.98 -22.50 -7.29
C VAL A 275 -2.08 -23.70 -7.62
N PRO A 276 -1.64 -23.89 -8.89
CA PRO A 276 -0.63 -24.91 -9.22
C PRO A 276 0.64 -24.70 -8.39
N GLU A 277 1.21 -25.77 -7.82
CA GLU A 277 2.41 -25.68 -6.96
C GLU A 277 3.61 -25.00 -7.64
N HIS A 278 3.71 -25.15 -8.96
CA HIS A 278 4.76 -24.51 -9.78
C HIS A 278 4.21 -23.36 -10.63
N GLY A 279 3.02 -22.84 -10.30
CA GLY A 279 2.41 -21.70 -10.98
C GLY A 279 3.00 -20.37 -10.50
N THR A 280 2.72 -19.32 -11.25
CA THR A 280 3.21 -17.97 -10.99
C THR A 280 2.83 -17.48 -9.58
N LEU A 281 1.59 -17.74 -9.15
CA LEU A 281 1.09 -17.31 -7.83
C LEU A 281 1.59 -18.18 -6.64
N ALA A 282 2.37 -19.25 -6.89
CA ALA A 282 2.88 -20.12 -5.83
C ALA A 282 4.15 -19.59 -5.15
N VAL A 283 4.21 -18.27 -4.91
CA VAL A 283 5.31 -17.64 -4.17
C VAL A 283 5.29 -18.08 -2.70
N THR A 284 6.46 -18.07 -2.07
CA THR A 284 6.66 -18.54 -0.70
C THR A 284 7.28 -17.46 0.20
N GLY A 285 7.19 -17.65 1.51
CA GLY A 285 7.70 -16.70 2.50
C GLY A 285 6.90 -15.40 2.47
N THR A 286 7.57 -14.27 2.64
CA THR A 286 6.93 -12.93 2.66
C THR A 286 6.86 -12.27 1.27
N ARG A 287 7.17 -13.01 0.19
CA ARG A 287 7.16 -12.44 -1.16
C ARG A 287 5.74 -12.18 -1.64
N ASN A 288 5.60 -11.07 -2.36
CA ASN A 288 4.39 -10.75 -3.10
C ASN A 288 4.61 -10.97 -4.59
N ILE A 289 3.52 -11.22 -5.31
CA ILE A 289 3.48 -11.30 -6.76
C ILE A 289 2.16 -10.74 -7.26
N VAL A 290 2.23 -10.05 -8.39
CA VAL A 290 1.06 -9.52 -9.10
C VAL A 290 1.09 -10.06 -10.53
N GLU A 291 -0.02 -10.59 -10.99
CA GLU A 291 -0.31 -10.90 -12.38
C GLU A 291 -1.26 -9.86 -12.94
N ILE A 292 -0.93 -9.31 -14.11
CA ILE A 292 -1.74 -8.33 -14.84
C ILE A 292 -2.16 -8.97 -16.14
N ASP A 293 -3.46 -9.17 -16.34
CA ASP A 293 -4.02 -9.69 -17.57
C ASP A 293 -4.37 -8.53 -18.51
N HIS A 294 -3.64 -8.42 -19.62
CA HIS A 294 -3.82 -7.35 -20.60
C HIS A 294 -4.30 -7.93 -21.93
N GLU A 295 -5.28 -7.27 -22.56
CA GLU A 295 -5.95 -7.70 -23.78
C GLU A 295 -4.99 -8.05 -24.93
N TYR A 296 -3.94 -7.24 -25.12
CA TYR A 296 -3.00 -7.38 -26.24
C TYR A 296 -1.63 -7.92 -25.82
N ALA A 297 -1.15 -7.57 -24.62
CA ALA A 297 0.16 -8.02 -24.14
C ALA A 297 0.13 -9.40 -23.50
N GLY A 298 -1.10 -9.93 -23.22
CA GLY A 298 -1.26 -11.18 -22.48
C GLY A 298 -1.00 -11.00 -20.98
N GLY A 299 -0.66 -12.08 -20.30
CA GLY A 299 -0.38 -12.05 -18.85
C GLY A 299 1.04 -11.59 -18.56
N LEU A 300 1.19 -10.60 -17.69
CA LEU A 300 2.47 -10.18 -17.12
C LEU A 300 2.51 -10.54 -15.65
N ALA A 301 3.70 -10.84 -15.12
CA ALA A 301 3.87 -11.10 -13.70
C ALA A 301 5.07 -10.32 -13.15
N ILE A 302 4.86 -9.63 -12.03
CA ILE A 302 5.87 -8.87 -11.33
C ILE A 302 5.93 -9.36 -9.88
N SER A 303 7.11 -9.71 -9.40
CA SER A 303 7.27 -10.18 -8.02
C SER A 303 8.35 -9.40 -7.30
N GLY A 304 8.17 -9.20 -6.00
CA GLY A 304 9.11 -8.46 -5.18
C GLY A 304 8.73 -8.50 -3.70
N ARG A 305 9.27 -7.54 -2.95
CA ARG A 305 8.88 -7.31 -1.57
C ARG A 305 7.71 -6.34 -1.54
N GLY A 306 6.58 -6.79 -1.01
CA GLY A 306 5.33 -6.04 -1.00
C GLY A 306 5.14 -5.15 0.24
N ALA A 307 6.07 -5.21 1.19
CA ALA A 307 6.06 -4.43 2.42
C ALA A 307 7.49 -4.26 2.96
N GLY A 308 7.67 -3.29 3.85
CA GLY A 308 8.93 -2.91 4.46
C GLY A 308 9.13 -1.40 4.39
N GLY A 309 9.89 -0.83 5.32
CA GLY A 309 10.13 0.61 5.37
C GLY A 309 10.80 1.11 4.10
N GLU A 310 11.97 0.57 3.77
CA GLU A 310 12.77 0.96 2.61
C GLU A 310 12.08 0.58 1.28
N GLU A 311 11.47 -0.59 1.19
CA GLU A 311 10.76 -1.05 0.00
C GLU A 311 9.59 -0.11 -0.35
N THR A 312 8.79 0.25 0.64
CA THR A 312 7.66 1.18 0.45
C THR A 312 8.15 2.61 0.20
N ALA A 313 9.19 3.05 0.90
CA ALA A 313 9.81 4.35 0.67
C ALA A 313 10.38 4.48 -0.75
N SER A 314 10.94 3.40 -1.32
CA SER A 314 11.41 3.41 -2.71
C SER A 314 10.29 3.68 -3.72
N ALA A 315 9.09 3.16 -3.48
CA ALA A 315 7.91 3.45 -4.32
C ALA A 315 7.42 4.89 -4.14
N VAL A 316 7.38 5.39 -2.89
CA VAL A 316 7.08 6.80 -2.61
C VAL A 316 8.03 7.73 -3.37
N LEU A 317 9.34 7.48 -3.28
CA LEU A 317 10.35 8.33 -3.95
C LEU A 317 10.33 8.17 -5.47
N ALA A 318 9.95 7.01 -6.00
CA ALA A 318 9.70 6.83 -7.42
C ALA A 318 8.48 7.64 -7.90
N ASP A 319 7.42 7.73 -7.10
CA ASP A 319 6.26 8.58 -7.39
C ASP A 319 6.65 10.06 -7.32
N VAL A 320 7.43 10.49 -6.33
CA VAL A 320 7.96 11.87 -6.28
C VAL A 320 8.76 12.22 -7.54
N ALA A 321 9.56 11.28 -8.06
CA ALA A 321 10.33 11.49 -9.29
C ALA A 321 9.44 11.60 -10.56
N ARG A 322 8.21 11.12 -10.53
CA ARG A 322 7.23 11.29 -11.64
C ARG A 322 6.56 12.66 -11.64
N LEU A 323 6.63 13.38 -10.53
CA LEU A 323 6.11 14.75 -10.40
C LEU A 323 7.03 15.80 -11.04
N GLU A 324 8.27 15.45 -11.40
CA GLU A 324 9.26 16.30 -12.08
C GLU A 324 9.08 16.24 -13.61
#